data_ff86cd5bd7f56fc33efd2dca754f5559
#
_entry.id   ff86cd5bd7f56fc33efd2dca754f5559
#
_cell.length_a   1.000
_cell.length_b   1.000
_cell.length_c   1.000
_cell.angle_alpha   90.00
_cell.angle_beta   90.00
_cell.angle_gamma   90.00
#
_symmetry.space_group_name_H-M   'P 1'
#
loop_
_entity.id
_entity.type
_entity.pdbx_description
1 polymer ?
#
loop_
_entity_poly.entity_id
_entity_poly.type
_entity_poly.pdbx_seq_one_letter_code
_entity_poly.pdbx_strand_id
1 'polypeptide(L)'
;MAFISIPNVAIRGISACVPSHVEENIDLPVFKEGEASRVIAQTGIERKHTVESGTTASDLCVKAANKLLEDLGWGKDTIDVIVFVSSSADYVVPPTACIIQEELGLPETCLSIEIKHGCSGWVVGLNSAASLIMGGCLKRALLLCGDASTLLHSPFDKETRPLFGDAGSCTALEFDTIASTLEFEHGTRGKDFKSIYTPVGGCRNAVTAKDLEFIEYGPNQLRRNIDCTMDGMNVFAFGM
;
A
#
# COMPACT_ATOMS: atom_id res chain seq x y z
N MET A 1 -13.48 -16.95 -11.12
CA MET A 1 -13.44 -16.03 -9.97
C MET A 1 -13.65 -16.85 -8.70
N ALA A 2 -12.95 -16.54 -7.63
CA ALA A 2 -13.12 -17.21 -6.34
C ALA A 2 -14.08 -16.37 -5.49
N PHE A 3 -15.17 -17.00 -5.02
CA PHE A 3 -16.12 -16.42 -4.09
C PHE A 3 -15.82 -16.95 -2.69
N ILE A 4 -15.69 -16.04 -1.73
CA ILE A 4 -15.35 -16.36 -0.36
C ILE A 4 -16.33 -15.65 0.56
N SER A 5 -16.93 -16.40 1.50
CA SER A 5 -17.83 -15.87 2.52
C SER A 5 -17.20 -16.10 3.91
N ILE A 6 -17.01 -15.04 4.66
CA ILE A 6 -16.36 -15.06 5.97
C ILE A 6 -17.36 -14.56 7.02
N PRO A 7 -17.92 -15.46 7.83
CA PRO A 7 -18.79 -15.10 8.94
C PRO A 7 -17.98 -14.70 10.18
N ASN A 8 -18.66 -14.14 11.17
CA ASN A 8 -18.17 -13.92 12.53
C ASN A 8 -16.99 -12.94 12.64
N VAL A 9 -16.87 -12.01 11.73
CA VAL A 9 -15.81 -10.98 11.77
C VAL A 9 -16.39 -9.61 11.57
N ALA A 10 -16.12 -8.70 12.51
CA ALA A 10 -16.52 -7.31 12.46
C ALA A 10 -15.33 -6.38 12.22
N ILE A 11 -15.51 -5.36 11.39
CA ILE A 11 -14.61 -4.21 11.32
C ILE A 11 -15.00 -3.27 12.44
N ARG A 12 -14.08 -2.99 13.39
CA ARG A 12 -14.32 -2.14 14.56
C ARG A 12 -13.93 -0.69 14.36
N GLY A 13 -13.03 -0.44 13.43
CA GLY A 13 -12.59 0.91 13.11
C GLY A 13 -11.52 0.93 12.03
N ILE A 14 -11.32 2.11 11.48
CA ILE A 14 -10.28 2.39 10.49
C ILE A 14 -9.65 3.73 10.85
N SER A 15 -8.34 3.80 10.81
CA SER A 15 -7.58 5.06 10.89
C SER A 15 -6.57 5.17 9.76
N ALA A 16 -6.14 6.38 9.48
CA ALA A 16 -5.13 6.65 8.45
C ALA A 16 -4.14 7.71 8.93
N CYS A 17 -2.94 7.63 8.40
CA CYS A 17 -1.88 8.61 8.60
C CYS A 17 -1.28 8.99 7.26
N VAL A 18 -1.11 10.28 7.03
CA VAL A 18 -0.44 10.83 5.84
C VAL A 18 0.76 11.67 6.27
N PRO A 19 1.79 11.80 5.45
CA PRO A 19 2.89 12.72 5.71
C PRO A 19 2.41 14.18 5.83
N SER A 20 3.18 15.02 6.49
CA SER A 20 2.88 16.46 6.62
C SER A 20 3.19 17.24 5.34
N HIS A 21 4.19 16.80 4.57
CA HIS A 21 4.58 17.48 3.33
C HIS A 21 3.51 17.28 2.25
N VAL A 22 3.11 18.40 1.63
CA VAL A 22 2.13 18.44 0.54
C VAL A 22 2.81 18.91 -0.73
N GLU A 23 2.58 18.20 -1.82
CA GLU A 23 3.05 18.56 -3.15
C GLU A 23 1.84 18.91 -4.02
N GLU A 24 1.83 20.13 -4.54
CA GLU A 24 0.78 20.62 -5.45
C GLU A 24 1.10 20.18 -6.88
N ASN A 25 0.17 19.51 -7.55
CA ASN A 25 0.39 19.02 -8.91
C ASN A 25 0.53 20.13 -9.95
N ILE A 26 -0.05 21.31 -9.68
CA ILE A 26 0.08 22.47 -10.56
C ILE A 26 1.53 22.98 -10.66
N ASP A 27 2.32 22.77 -9.61
CA ASP A 27 3.69 23.26 -9.49
C ASP A 27 4.75 22.22 -9.89
N LEU A 28 4.32 21.04 -10.34
CA LEU A 28 5.26 19.97 -10.72
C LEU A 28 6.12 20.37 -11.93
N PRO A 29 7.45 20.33 -11.81
CA PRO A 29 8.36 20.78 -12.86
C PRO A 29 8.38 19.87 -14.10
N VAL A 30 7.76 18.70 -14.02
CA VAL A 30 7.63 17.73 -15.12
C VAL A 30 6.66 18.20 -16.21
N PHE A 31 5.79 19.16 -15.90
CA PHE A 31 4.78 19.66 -16.82
C PHE A 31 5.25 20.91 -17.57
N LYS A 32 4.83 20.99 -18.84
CA LYS A 32 4.87 22.22 -19.61
C LYS A 32 3.64 23.09 -19.31
N GLU A 33 3.67 24.33 -19.76
CA GLU A 33 2.56 25.26 -19.61
C GLU A 33 1.21 24.65 -20.06
N GLY A 34 0.23 24.67 -19.17
CA GLY A 34 -1.12 24.14 -19.40
C GLY A 34 -1.26 22.62 -19.32
N GLU A 35 -0.18 21.83 -19.20
CA GLU A 35 -0.27 20.37 -19.05
C GLU A 35 -0.80 19.98 -17.66
N ALA A 36 -0.29 20.59 -16.59
CA ALA A 36 -0.72 20.32 -15.22
C ALA A 36 -2.23 20.47 -15.04
N SER A 37 -2.80 21.58 -15.52
CA SER A 37 -4.24 21.85 -15.43
C SER A 37 -5.08 20.78 -16.13
N ARG A 38 -4.60 20.25 -17.26
CA ARG A 38 -5.29 19.15 -17.97
C ARG A 38 -5.25 17.84 -17.19
N VAL A 39 -4.09 17.49 -16.62
CA VAL A 39 -3.95 16.29 -15.81
C VAL A 39 -4.81 16.36 -14.55
N ILE A 40 -4.83 17.51 -13.87
CA ILE A 40 -5.69 17.75 -12.72
C ILE A 40 -7.18 17.61 -13.10
N ALA A 41 -7.59 18.20 -14.22
CA ALA A 41 -8.98 18.09 -14.69
C ALA A 41 -9.41 16.66 -15.04
N GLN A 42 -8.48 15.83 -15.52
CA GLN A 42 -8.73 14.42 -15.87
C GLN A 42 -8.71 13.48 -14.66
N THR A 43 -7.83 13.72 -13.69
CA THR A 43 -7.61 12.84 -12.56
C THR A 43 -8.34 13.27 -11.30
N GLY A 44 -8.67 14.55 -11.18
CA GLY A 44 -9.20 15.15 -9.95
C GLY A 44 -8.14 15.33 -8.85
N ILE A 45 -6.87 15.03 -9.11
CA ILE A 45 -5.80 15.08 -8.11
C ILE A 45 -5.11 16.44 -8.21
N GLU A 46 -5.43 17.34 -7.28
CA GLU A 46 -4.81 18.66 -7.21
C GLU A 46 -3.50 18.63 -6.43
N ARG A 47 -3.46 17.85 -5.36
CA ARG A 47 -2.33 17.74 -4.42
C ARG A 47 -2.24 16.35 -3.82
N LYS A 48 -1.09 16.02 -3.28
CA LYS A 48 -0.84 14.75 -2.60
C LYS A 48 0.14 14.93 -1.44
N HIS A 49 0.07 14.03 -0.48
CA HIS A 49 1.05 13.94 0.60
C HIS A 49 2.22 13.07 0.16
N THR A 50 3.43 13.48 0.51
CA THR A 50 4.66 12.75 0.16
C THR A 50 5.59 12.63 1.36
N VAL A 51 6.22 11.46 1.52
CA VAL A 51 7.18 11.23 2.60
C VAL A 51 8.48 12.00 2.39
N GLU A 52 9.11 12.37 3.50
CA GLU A 52 10.48 12.82 3.54
C GLU A 52 11.43 11.62 3.58
N SER A 53 12.71 11.85 3.24
CA SER A 53 13.73 10.81 3.28
C SER A 53 13.80 10.15 4.66
N GLY A 54 13.77 8.82 4.69
CA GLY A 54 13.82 8.02 5.91
C GLY A 54 12.48 7.69 6.53
N THR A 55 11.37 8.22 5.99
CA THR A 55 10.01 7.81 6.39
C THR A 55 9.46 6.76 5.43
N THR A 56 8.90 5.69 5.96
CA THR A 56 8.38 4.56 5.18
C THR A 56 6.87 4.39 5.36
N ALA A 57 6.28 3.46 4.59
CA ALA A 57 4.87 3.11 4.73
C ALA A 57 4.57 2.50 6.11
N SER A 58 5.51 1.75 6.68
CA SER A 58 5.38 1.12 8.00
C SER A 58 5.25 2.18 9.10
N ASP A 59 6.08 3.25 9.08
CA ASP A 59 5.98 4.36 10.03
C ASP A 59 4.59 5.00 10.05
N LEU A 60 4.00 5.19 8.86
CA LEU A 60 2.66 5.76 8.73
C LEU A 60 1.59 4.78 9.26
N CYS A 61 1.74 3.49 8.95
CA CYS A 61 0.86 2.45 9.45
C CYS A 61 0.92 2.28 10.97
N VAL A 62 2.12 2.34 11.57
CA VAL A 62 2.32 2.29 13.02
C VAL A 62 1.64 3.48 13.72
N LYS A 63 1.76 4.68 13.17
CA LYS A 63 1.06 5.86 13.69
C LYS A 63 -0.46 5.70 13.62
N ALA A 64 -0.97 5.21 12.49
CA ALA A 64 -2.39 4.91 12.31
C ALA A 64 -2.87 3.84 13.29
N ALA A 65 -2.11 2.76 13.48
CA ALA A 65 -2.45 1.68 14.39
C ALA A 65 -2.49 2.13 15.86
N ASN A 66 -1.47 2.88 16.32
CA ASN A 66 -1.46 3.40 17.69
C ASN A 66 -2.68 4.30 17.96
N LYS A 67 -3.03 5.18 17.03
CA LYS A 67 -4.24 6.01 17.14
C LYS A 67 -5.51 5.19 17.21
N LEU A 68 -5.63 4.16 16.36
CA LEU A 68 -6.82 3.30 16.34
C LEU A 68 -6.96 2.46 17.61
N LEU A 69 -5.85 1.93 18.13
CA LEU A 69 -5.86 1.17 19.38
C LEU A 69 -6.29 2.05 20.57
N GLU A 70 -5.80 3.30 20.62
CA GLU A 70 -6.22 4.28 21.62
C GLU A 70 -7.73 4.58 21.53
N ASP A 71 -8.24 4.87 20.32
CA ASP A 71 -9.65 5.20 20.09
C ASP A 71 -10.60 4.06 20.44
N LEU A 72 -10.17 2.82 20.23
CA LEU A 72 -10.94 1.62 20.56
C LEU A 72 -10.76 1.16 22.02
N GLY A 73 -9.80 1.73 22.76
CA GLY A 73 -9.41 1.27 24.10
C GLY A 73 -8.89 -0.18 24.09
N TRP A 74 -8.24 -0.59 22.99
CA TRP A 74 -7.69 -1.95 22.88
C TRP A 74 -6.27 -2.01 23.44
N GLY A 75 -6.05 -2.94 24.40
CA GLY A 75 -4.70 -3.26 24.87
C GLY A 75 -3.89 -3.95 23.77
N LYS A 76 -2.62 -3.58 23.66
CA LYS A 76 -1.69 -4.18 22.67
C LYS A 76 -1.52 -5.67 22.86
N ASP A 77 -1.62 -6.14 24.10
CA ASP A 77 -1.59 -7.55 24.51
C ASP A 77 -2.80 -8.37 24.03
N THR A 78 -3.83 -7.70 23.50
CA THR A 78 -5.06 -8.34 22.98
C THR A 78 -5.03 -8.56 21.47
N ILE A 79 -3.96 -8.15 20.80
CA ILE A 79 -3.81 -8.30 19.35
C ILE A 79 -3.14 -9.63 19.04
N ASP A 80 -3.86 -10.49 18.35
CA ASP A 80 -3.40 -11.85 18.02
C ASP A 80 -2.67 -11.92 16.69
N VAL A 81 -3.01 -11.02 15.74
CA VAL A 81 -2.41 -11.06 14.41
C VAL A 81 -2.33 -9.66 13.79
N ILE A 82 -1.24 -9.41 13.08
CA ILE A 82 -1.12 -8.29 12.15
C ILE A 82 -0.91 -8.80 10.74
N VAL A 83 -1.55 -8.13 9.77
CA VAL A 83 -1.34 -8.33 8.34
C VAL A 83 -0.92 -7.00 7.75
N PHE A 84 0.33 -6.92 7.30
CA PHE A 84 0.84 -5.73 6.61
C PHE A 84 0.78 -5.95 5.10
N VAL A 85 0.20 -4.99 4.39
CA VAL A 85 0.05 -5.03 2.93
C VAL A 85 0.70 -3.80 2.33
N SER A 86 1.73 -4.02 1.51
CA SER A 86 2.47 -2.93 0.87
C SER A 86 3.19 -3.41 -0.38
N SER A 87 3.44 -2.50 -1.32
CA SER A 87 4.39 -2.66 -2.42
C SER A 87 5.76 -2.08 -2.09
N SER A 88 5.85 -1.24 -1.04
CA SER A 88 7.03 -0.49 -0.60
C SER A 88 7.53 -0.98 0.78
N ALA A 89 7.90 -2.27 0.86
CA ALA A 89 8.48 -2.84 2.07
C ALA A 89 9.77 -2.11 2.48
N ASP A 90 10.04 -2.03 3.79
CA ASP A 90 11.21 -1.33 4.34
C ASP A 90 12.53 -1.99 3.90
N TYR A 91 12.52 -3.33 3.87
CA TYR A 91 13.67 -4.15 3.48
C TYR A 91 13.23 -5.30 2.58
N VAL A 92 14.17 -5.87 1.86
CA VAL A 92 13.95 -7.11 1.10
C VAL A 92 13.71 -8.29 2.06
N VAL A 93 14.44 -8.32 3.16
CA VAL A 93 14.32 -9.22 4.32
C VAL A 93 14.81 -8.49 5.57
N PRO A 94 14.23 -8.71 6.75
CA PRO A 94 13.06 -9.55 7.03
C PRO A 94 11.73 -8.95 6.52
N PRO A 95 10.59 -9.65 6.67
CA PRO A 95 9.29 -9.04 6.45
C PRO A 95 9.08 -7.82 7.35
N THR A 96 8.61 -6.71 6.78
CA THR A 96 8.31 -5.47 7.51
C THR A 96 7.27 -5.68 8.62
N ALA A 97 6.35 -6.62 8.44
CA ALA A 97 5.37 -6.98 9.47
C ALA A 97 6.01 -7.38 10.81
N CYS A 98 7.20 -8.02 10.80
CA CYS A 98 7.92 -8.36 12.03
C CYS A 98 8.49 -7.12 12.72
N ILE A 99 8.90 -6.12 11.95
CA ILE A 99 9.39 -4.83 12.47
C ILE A 99 8.23 -4.05 13.09
N ILE A 100 7.09 -3.98 12.39
CA ILE A 100 5.87 -3.34 12.87
C ILE A 100 5.39 -3.96 14.20
N GLN A 101 5.49 -5.29 14.36
CA GLN A 101 5.12 -5.97 15.61
C GLN A 101 5.91 -5.42 16.79
N GLU A 102 7.24 -5.28 16.66
CA GLU A 102 8.11 -4.73 17.68
C GLU A 102 7.84 -3.24 17.93
N GLU A 103 7.71 -2.43 16.87
CA GLU A 103 7.46 -0.99 16.99
C GLU A 103 6.11 -0.67 17.65
N LEU A 104 5.10 -1.47 17.41
CA LEU A 104 3.82 -1.37 18.08
C LEU A 104 3.89 -1.87 19.54
N GLY A 105 4.92 -2.62 19.92
CA GLY A 105 5.03 -3.27 21.22
C GLY A 105 3.95 -4.36 21.42
N LEU A 106 3.65 -5.11 20.36
CA LEU A 106 2.74 -6.24 20.43
C LEU A 106 3.46 -7.47 21.01
N PRO A 107 2.74 -8.43 21.62
CA PRO A 107 3.36 -9.62 22.22
C PRO A 107 4.05 -10.47 21.17
N GLU A 108 5.11 -11.21 21.56
CA GLU A 108 5.82 -12.18 20.72
C GLU A 108 4.90 -13.31 20.20
N THR A 109 3.76 -13.52 20.83
CA THR A 109 2.72 -14.46 20.38
C THR A 109 1.87 -13.92 19.25
N CYS A 110 2.00 -12.63 18.90
CA CYS A 110 1.28 -12.02 17.78
C CYS A 110 1.81 -12.56 16.44
N LEU A 111 0.94 -13.15 15.64
CA LEU A 111 1.28 -13.63 14.30
C LEU A 111 1.46 -12.43 13.36
N SER A 112 2.62 -12.31 12.72
CA SER A 112 2.94 -11.24 11.79
C SER A 112 3.04 -11.77 10.37
N ILE A 113 2.21 -11.23 9.46
CA ILE A 113 2.15 -11.64 8.05
C ILE A 113 2.35 -10.41 7.17
N GLU A 114 3.15 -10.57 6.12
CA GLU A 114 3.29 -9.55 5.07
C GLU A 114 2.73 -10.05 3.74
N ILE A 115 1.99 -9.19 3.05
CA ILE A 115 1.44 -9.44 1.71
C ILE A 115 1.94 -8.36 0.77
N LYS A 116 2.75 -8.76 -0.21
CA LYS A 116 3.20 -7.84 -1.28
C LYS A 116 2.08 -7.67 -2.29
N HIS A 117 1.33 -6.57 -2.16
CA HIS A 117 0.18 -6.29 -3.02
C HIS A 117 -0.05 -4.78 -3.13
N GLY A 118 -0.47 -4.33 -4.30
CA GLY A 118 -0.76 -2.92 -4.58
C GLY A 118 -2.25 -2.58 -4.46
N CYS A 119 -2.85 -2.07 -5.53
CA CYS A 119 -4.16 -1.40 -5.57
C CYS A 119 -5.33 -2.15 -4.90
N SER A 120 -5.41 -3.47 -5.03
CA SER A 120 -6.44 -4.31 -4.38
C SER A 120 -5.98 -4.88 -3.03
N GLY A 121 -4.85 -4.38 -2.50
CA GLY A 121 -4.20 -4.91 -1.31
C GLY A 121 -5.07 -4.90 -0.07
N TRP A 122 -5.86 -3.85 0.15
CA TRP A 122 -6.76 -3.79 1.30
C TRP A 122 -7.81 -4.90 1.27
N VAL A 123 -8.41 -5.20 0.10
CA VAL A 123 -9.42 -6.27 -0.03
C VAL A 123 -8.78 -7.65 0.18
N VAL A 124 -7.58 -7.88 -0.38
CA VAL A 124 -6.84 -9.14 -0.20
C VAL A 124 -6.40 -9.32 1.25
N GLY A 125 -5.90 -8.25 1.86
CA GLY A 125 -5.51 -8.22 3.26
C GLY A 125 -6.69 -8.44 4.21
N LEU A 126 -7.83 -7.79 3.93
CA LEU A 126 -9.05 -7.96 4.71
C LEU A 126 -9.55 -9.41 4.68
N ASN A 127 -9.61 -10.01 3.50
CA ASN A 127 -9.93 -11.43 3.36
C ASN A 127 -8.96 -12.31 4.16
N SER A 128 -7.65 -12.05 4.05
CA SER A 128 -6.63 -12.84 4.75
C SER A 128 -6.74 -12.71 6.28
N ALA A 129 -6.82 -11.49 6.81
CA ALA A 129 -6.94 -11.22 8.23
C ALA A 129 -8.26 -11.79 8.81
N ALA A 130 -9.38 -11.57 8.12
CA ALA A 130 -10.68 -12.08 8.53
C ALA A 130 -10.71 -13.61 8.55
N SER A 131 -10.10 -14.28 7.56
CA SER A 131 -10.00 -15.74 7.52
C SER A 131 -9.25 -16.32 8.71
N LEU A 132 -8.25 -15.62 9.24
CA LEU A 132 -7.48 -16.07 10.40
C LEU A 132 -8.28 -16.02 11.70
N ILE A 133 -9.19 -15.06 11.85
CA ILE A 133 -9.93 -14.88 13.10
C ILE A 133 -11.36 -15.44 13.06
N MET A 134 -11.91 -15.77 11.89
CA MET A 134 -13.31 -16.24 11.75
C MET A 134 -13.64 -17.49 12.57
N GLY A 135 -12.65 -18.32 12.89
CA GLY A 135 -12.78 -19.51 13.70
C GLY A 135 -12.79 -19.26 15.21
N GLY A 136 -12.53 -18.05 15.66
CA GLY A 136 -12.55 -17.62 17.06
C GLY A 136 -11.38 -18.11 17.91
N CYS A 137 -10.36 -18.79 17.34
CA CYS A 137 -9.11 -19.11 18.05
C CYS A 137 -8.26 -17.86 18.26
N LEU A 138 -8.15 -17.02 17.21
CA LEU A 138 -7.63 -15.66 17.27
C LEU A 138 -8.81 -14.70 17.33
N LYS A 139 -8.71 -13.63 18.10
CA LYS A 139 -9.82 -12.72 18.38
C LYS A 139 -9.72 -11.38 17.72
N ARG A 140 -8.51 -10.81 17.65
CA ARG A 140 -8.27 -9.45 17.15
C ARG A 140 -7.16 -9.42 16.14
N ALA A 141 -7.42 -8.76 15.03
CA ALA A 141 -6.44 -8.54 13.97
C ALA A 141 -6.32 -7.05 13.64
N LEU A 142 -5.11 -6.61 13.32
CA LEU A 142 -4.87 -5.34 12.67
C LEU A 142 -4.43 -5.59 11.24
N LEU A 143 -5.19 -5.04 10.28
CA LEU A 143 -4.80 -4.97 8.89
C LEU A 143 -4.18 -3.59 8.64
N LEU A 144 -2.89 -3.57 8.33
CA LEU A 144 -2.14 -2.38 8.02
C LEU A 144 -1.90 -2.32 6.51
N CYS A 145 -2.34 -1.25 5.87
CA CYS A 145 -2.14 -1.07 4.43
C CYS A 145 -1.52 0.30 4.18
N GLY A 146 -0.43 0.34 3.46
CA GLY A 146 0.24 1.59 3.14
C GLY A 146 1.28 1.43 2.06
N ASP A 147 1.54 2.52 1.36
CA ASP A 147 2.65 2.63 0.41
C ASP A 147 3.32 4.00 0.51
N ALA A 148 4.65 4.01 0.43
CA ALA A 148 5.46 5.17 0.13
C ALA A 148 5.75 5.17 -1.39
N SER A 149 4.68 5.31 -2.17
CA SER A 149 4.71 5.14 -3.63
C SER A 149 5.64 6.14 -4.31
N THR A 150 5.83 7.32 -3.72
CA THR A 150 6.73 8.34 -4.27
C THR A 150 8.20 7.91 -4.25
N LEU A 151 8.58 6.95 -3.41
CA LEU A 151 9.92 6.34 -3.38
C LEU A 151 10.11 5.30 -4.47
N LEU A 152 9.03 4.73 -5.00
CA LEU A 152 9.06 3.70 -6.04
C LEU A 152 9.01 4.26 -7.46
N HIS A 153 8.61 5.52 -7.63
CA HIS A 153 8.42 6.14 -8.94
C HIS A 153 9.45 7.26 -9.18
N SER A 154 9.78 7.47 -10.45
CA SER A 154 10.67 8.57 -10.82
C SER A 154 10.04 9.93 -10.52
N PRO A 155 10.75 10.85 -9.86
CA PRO A 155 10.28 12.22 -9.66
C PRO A 155 10.16 13.01 -10.97
N PHE A 156 10.77 12.51 -12.06
CA PHE A 156 10.79 13.14 -13.39
C PHE A 156 9.84 12.48 -14.39
N ASP A 157 8.92 11.64 -13.92
CA ASP A 157 7.95 10.96 -14.76
C ASP A 157 6.57 11.59 -14.66
N LYS A 158 6.14 12.28 -15.72
CA LYS A 158 4.85 12.96 -15.75
C LYS A 158 3.61 12.04 -15.79
N GLU A 159 3.80 10.74 -16.04
CA GLU A 159 2.71 9.75 -16.04
C GLU A 159 2.38 9.26 -14.64
N THR A 160 3.40 9.05 -13.82
CA THR A 160 3.22 8.46 -12.48
C THR A 160 3.31 9.50 -11.37
N ARG A 161 4.23 10.50 -11.50
CA ARG A 161 4.45 11.50 -10.46
C ARG A 161 3.18 12.20 -9.97
N PRO A 162 2.25 12.66 -10.82
CA PRO A 162 1.05 13.37 -10.36
C PRO A 162 -0.01 12.48 -9.74
N LEU A 163 0.08 11.15 -9.91
CA LEU A 163 -0.98 10.21 -9.52
C LEU A 163 -0.77 9.65 -8.11
N PHE A 164 0.49 9.42 -7.70
CA PHE A 164 0.80 8.69 -6.48
C PHE A 164 1.23 9.63 -5.36
N GLY A 165 0.63 9.45 -4.19
CA GLY A 165 1.06 9.99 -2.91
C GLY A 165 1.39 8.85 -1.95
N ASP A 166 1.66 9.21 -0.69
CA ASP A 166 2.09 8.29 0.36
C ASP A 166 1.12 8.32 1.53
N ALA A 167 0.75 7.15 2.02
CA ALA A 167 -0.15 7.01 3.16
C ALA A 167 0.03 5.66 3.85
N GLY A 168 -0.36 5.59 5.11
CA GLY A 168 -0.56 4.36 5.87
C GLY A 168 -1.93 4.34 6.52
N SER A 169 -2.50 3.15 6.67
CA SER A 169 -3.78 2.94 7.34
C SER A 169 -3.76 1.71 8.22
N CYS A 170 -4.67 1.67 9.18
CA CYS A 170 -4.92 0.51 10.02
C CYS A 170 -6.43 0.25 10.09
N THR A 171 -6.83 -1.01 9.86
CA THR A 171 -8.19 -1.52 10.04
C THR A 171 -8.20 -2.53 11.17
N ALA A 172 -9.01 -2.31 12.18
CA ALA A 172 -9.18 -3.21 13.33
C ALA A 172 -10.31 -4.20 13.06
N LEU A 173 -10.01 -5.49 13.20
CA LEU A 173 -10.95 -6.59 13.04
C LEU A 173 -11.11 -7.35 14.36
N GLU A 174 -12.31 -7.79 14.65
CA GLU A 174 -12.61 -8.58 15.84
C GLU A 174 -13.53 -9.75 15.50
N PHE A 175 -13.26 -10.90 16.11
CA PHE A 175 -14.18 -12.03 16.08
C PHE A 175 -15.49 -11.66 16.79
N ASP A 176 -16.61 -11.79 16.08
CA ASP A 176 -17.93 -11.44 16.57
C ASP A 176 -18.99 -12.34 15.91
N THR A 177 -19.62 -13.20 16.69
CA THR A 177 -20.59 -14.18 16.19
C THR A 177 -21.90 -13.59 15.67
N ILE A 178 -22.15 -12.30 15.92
CA ILE A 178 -23.33 -11.58 15.44
C ILE A 178 -23.01 -10.65 14.25
N ALA A 179 -21.75 -10.56 13.84
CA ALA A 179 -21.35 -9.75 12.70
C ALA A 179 -21.95 -10.28 11.39
N SER A 180 -22.26 -9.35 10.49
CA SER A 180 -22.65 -9.69 9.12
C SER A 180 -21.52 -10.39 8.39
N THR A 181 -21.87 -11.35 7.52
CA THR A 181 -20.89 -12.05 6.68
C THR A 181 -20.19 -11.07 5.73
N LEU A 182 -18.87 -11.17 5.67
CA LEU A 182 -18.06 -10.48 4.67
C LEU A 182 -18.00 -11.37 3.43
N GLU A 183 -18.34 -10.81 2.28
CA GLU A 183 -18.32 -11.53 1.01
C GLU A 183 -17.26 -10.92 0.07
N PHE A 184 -16.46 -11.77 -0.56
CA PHE A 184 -15.37 -11.40 -1.44
C PHE A 184 -15.48 -12.11 -2.77
N GLU A 185 -15.07 -11.40 -3.81
CA GLU A 185 -14.85 -11.95 -5.14
C GLU A 185 -13.43 -11.61 -5.59
N HIS A 186 -12.64 -12.61 -5.92
CA HIS A 186 -11.24 -12.46 -6.33
C HIS A 186 -10.98 -13.06 -7.71
N GLY A 187 -10.13 -12.38 -8.47
CA GLY A 187 -9.59 -12.85 -9.74
C GLY A 187 -8.17 -12.35 -9.96
N THR A 188 -7.39 -13.05 -10.75
CA THR A 188 -6.02 -12.67 -11.10
C THR A 188 -5.78 -12.80 -12.59
N ARG A 189 -5.20 -11.77 -13.21
CA ARG A 189 -4.83 -11.76 -14.63
C ARG A 189 -3.33 -11.55 -14.80
N GLY A 190 -2.57 -12.60 -14.51
CA GLY A 190 -1.09 -12.56 -14.50
C GLY A 190 -0.43 -12.30 -15.86
N LYS A 191 -1.14 -12.50 -16.98
CA LYS A 191 -0.57 -12.24 -18.32
C LYS A 191 -0.20 -10.77 -18.55
N ASP A 192 -0.85 -9.85 -17.85
CA ASP A 192 -0.69 -8.41 -18.01
C ASP A 192 0.25 -7.79 -16.94
N PHE A 193 1.08 -8.61 -16.28
CA PHE A 193 1.94 -8.17 -15.16
C PHE A 193 2.87 -7.00 -15.50
N LYS A 194 3.22 -6.81 -16.78
CA LYS A 194 4.08 -5.70 -17.23
C LYS A 194 3.37 -4.36 -17.33
N SER A 195 2.04 -4.33 -17.18
CA SER A 195 1.28 -3.07 -17.23
C SER A 195 1.62 -2.15 -16.05
N ILE A 196 2.05 -2.72 -14.90
CA ILE A 196 2.64 -1.98 -13.79
C ILE A 196 3.67 -2.88 -13.10
N TYR A 197 4.95 -2.51 -13.16
CA TYR A 197 6.01 -3.31 -12.56
C TYR A 197 7.32 -2.53 -12.45
N THR A 198 8.21 -3.01 -11.59
CA THR A 198 9.60 -2.55 -11.51
C THR A 198 10.49 -3.55 -12.27
N PRO A 199 11.16 -3.14 -13.35
CA PRO A 199 11.89 -4.06 -14.24
C PRO A 199 13.03 -4.82 -13.58
N VAL A 200 13.74 -4.19 -12.65
CA VAL A 200 14.92 -4.75 -11.97
C VAL A 200 14.85 -4.55 -10.46
N GLY A 201 15.72 -5.22 -9.71
CA GLY A 201 15.76 -5.14 -8.23
C GLY A 201 15.18 -6.35 -7.53
N GLY A 202 14.46 -7.21 -8.26
CA GLY A 202 14.06 -8.53 -7.77
C GLY A 202 15.06 -9.63 -8.14
N CYS A 203 14.83 -10.85 -7.64
CA CYS A 203 15.71 -12.01 -7.90
C CYS A 203 15.85 -12.39 -9.38
N ARG A 204 14.87 -12.03 -10.21
CA ARG A 204 14.90 -12.34 -11.64
C ARG A 204 15.90 -11.47 -12.39
N ASN A 205 15.97 -10.18 -12.06
CA ASN A 205 16.82 -9.20 -12.70
C ASN A 205 17.51 -8.39 -11.60
N ALA A 206 18.77 -8.71 -11.30
CA ALA A 206 19.57 -7.96 -10.34
C ALA A 206 19.87 -6.55 -10.86
N VAL A 207 20.00 -5.59 -9.95
CA VAL A 207 20.39 -4.21 -10.27
C VAL A 207 21.85 -4.15 -10.71
N THR A 208 22.12 -3.44 -11.79
CA THR A 208 23.47 -3.08 -12.25
C THR A 208 23.67 -1.55 -12.19
N ALA A 209 24.90 -1.07 -12.30
CA ALA A 209 25.17 0.37 -12.32
C ALA A 209 24.39 1.11 -13.42
N LYS A 210 24.21 0.47 -14.58
CA LYS A 210 23.46 1.04 -15.71
C LYS A 210 21.97 1.27 -15.38
N ASP A 211 21.39 0.47 -14.50
CA ASP A 211 19.98 0.56 -14.15
C ASP A 211 19.67 1.76 -13.22
N LEU A 212 20.70 2.41 -12.70
CA LEU A 212 20.61 3.63 -11.89
C LEU A 212 20.68 4.91 -12.75
N GLU A 213 20.99 4.81 -14.02
CA GLU A 213 21.04 5.94 -14.94
C GLU A 213 19.63 6.31 -15.39
N PHE A 214 19.37 7.64 -15.47
CA PHE A 214 18.11 8.12 -16.04
C PHE A 214 18.10 7.96 -17.56
N ILE A 215 17.02 7.40 -18.07
CA ILE A 215 16.79 7.15 -19.49
C ILE A 215 15.53 7.94 -19.89
N GLU A 216 15.59 8.63 -21.03
CA GLU A 216 14.45 9.34 -21.60
C GLU A 216 13.54 8.34 -22.33
N TYR A 217 12.31 8.19 -21.85
CA TYR A 217 11.26 7.34 -22.44
C TYR A 217 10.29 8.12 -23.31
N GLY A 218 10.30 9.44 -23.19
CA GLY A 218 9.45 10.35 -23.94
C GLY A 218 9.73 11.80 -23.52
N PRO A 219 9.11 12.79 -24.16
CA PRO A 219 9.33 14.19 -23.84
C PRO A 219 9.03 14.50 -22.36
N ASN A 220 10.04 14.89 -21.59
CA ASN A 220 9.97 15.14 -20.15
C ASN A 220 9.60 13.90 -19.31
N GLN A 221 10.03 12.72 -19.74
CA GLN A 221 9.84 11.47 -19.02
C GLN A 221 11.19 10.82 -18.81
N LEU A 222 11.79 11.01 -17.64
CA LEU A 222 13.02 10.35 -17.26
C LEU A 222 12.70 9.29 -16.19
N ARG A 223 13.17 8.08 -16.43
CA ARG A 223 13.02 6.94 -15.49
C ARG A 223 14.34 6.17 -15.41
N ARG A 224 14.56 5.54 -14.28
CA ARG A 224 15.58 4.51 -14.11
C ARG A 224 14.93 3.15 -14.23
N ASN A 225 15.68 2.10 -14.52
CA ASN A 225 15.12 0.75 -14.57
C ASN A 225 14.68 0.24 -13.18
N ILE A 226 15.15 0.86 -12.10
CA ILE A 226 14.71 0.57 -10.73
C ILE A 226 13.38 1.27 -10.36
N ASP A 227 12.90 2.20 -11.18
CA ASP A 227 11.64 2.89 -10.94
C ASP A 227 10.45 2.03 -11.43
N CYS A 228 9.35 2.06 -10.69
CA CYS A 228 8.11 1.42 -11.09
C CYS A 228 7.53 2.13 -12.33
N THR A 229 7.22 1.36 -13.34
CA THR A 229 6.62 1.84 -14.59
C THR A 229 5.16 1.47 -14.66
N MET A 230 4.34 2.30 -15.30
CA MET A 230 2.92 2.06 -15.48
C MET A 230 2.49 2.36 -16.92
N ASP A 231 1.79 1.42 -17.55
CA ASP A 231 1.01 1.67 -18.76
C ASP A 231 -0.42 2.02 -18.33
N GLY A 232 -0.67 3.33 -18.20
CA GLY A 232 -1.94 3.84 -17.68
C GLY A 232 -3.16 3.38 -18.47
N MET A 233 -3.06 3.23 -19.79
CA MET A 233 -4.17 2.76 -20.63
C MET A 233 -4.52 1.30 -20.36
N ASN A 234 -3.52 0.43 -20.26
CA ASN A 234 -3.74 -0.98 -19.95
C ASN A 234 -4.24 -1.19 -18.52
N VAL A 235 -3.71 -0.43 -17.55
CA VAL A 235 -4.18 -0.47 -16.16
C VAL A 235 -5.63 0.00 -16.06
N PHE A 236 -5.99 1.09 -16.74
CA PHE A 236 -7.36 1.60 -16.77
C PHE A 236 -8.34 0.60 -17.42
N ALA A 237 -7.97 0.05 -18.58
CA ALA A 237 -8.79 -0.95 -19.27
C ALA A 237 -8.97 -2.25 -18.48
N PHE A 238 -8.05 -2.58 -17.57
CA PHE A 238 -8.19 -3.72 -16.67
C PHE A 238 -9.16 -3.44 -15.53
N GLY A 239 -9.20 -2.19 -15.04
CA GLY A 239 -10.05 -1.77 -13.90
C GLY A 239 -11.52 -1.54 -14.25
N MET A 240 -11.86 -1.48 -15.55
CA MET A 240 -13.24 -1.35 -16.05
C MET A 240 -13.84 -2.71 -16.41
#